data_41a0042e8d9d3bd82a33f2a682a29dfd
#
_entry.id   41a0042e8d9d3bd82a33f2a682a29dfd
#
_cell.length_a   1.000
_cell.length_b   1.000
_cell.length_c   1.000
_cell.angle_alpha   90.00
_cell.angle_beta   90.00
_cell.angle_gamma   90.00
#
_symmetry.space_group_name_H-M   'P 1'
#
loop_
_entity.id
_entity.type
_entity.pdbx_description
1 polymer ?
#
loop_
_entity_poly.entity_id
_entity_poly.type
_entity_poly.pdbx_seq_one_letter_code
_entity_poly.pdbx_strand_id
1 'polypeptide(L)'
;MKLKVCGMKYIENIKSVADLNPDYLGFIFYEHSQRNFKGVIPSLPKSIKKIGVFVNEEVPIVLSKIKKYQLDAVQFHGDESVPYIRELKSQFSNKIEIIKVVGLNTTVQFEQLIPFEKEVDYFLFDTKGKNRGGNGIKFDWSILKGYPFTKPFFLSGGIGPNDVELVKNIKVTGLPIYAIDINSKFEDKPGDKNINKVRKFKNQLDYEIKISSR
;
A
#
# COMPACT_ATOMS: atom_id res chain seq x y z
N MET A 1 -6.42 -12.08 5.21
CA MET A 1 -5.96 -11.03 4.24
C MET A 1 -5.55 -9.81 5.04
N LYS A 2 -4.41 -9.22 4.75
CA LYS A 2 -3.89 -8.08 5.51
C LYS A 2 -4.52 -6.77 5.09
N LEU A 3 -4.47 -5.75 5.99
CA LEU A 3 -4.97 -4.40 5.73
C LEU A 3 -3.84 -3.38 5.86
N LYS A 4 -3.67 -2.56 4.82
CA LYS A 4 -2.84 -1.37 4.83
C LYS A 4 -3.72 -0.12 4.81
N VAL A 5 -3.43 0.83 5.71
CA VAL A 5 -4.06 2.16 5.72
C VAL A 5 -2.99 3.17 5.32
N CYS A 6 -3.11 3.73 4.11
CA CYS A 6 -2.11 4.61 3.50
C CYS A 6 -2.45 6.09 3.68
N GLY A 7 -1.42 6.96 3.59
CA GLY A 7 -1.58 8.41 3.62
C GLY A 7 -1.85 8.97 5.01
N MET A 8 -1.29 8.36 6.04
CA MET A 8 -1.37 8.84 7.42
C MET A 8 -0.60 10.16 7.57
N LYS A 9 -1.18 11.15 8.26
CA LYS A 9 -0.58 12.48 8.37
C LYS A 9 -0.62 13.09 9.78
N TYR A 10 -1.75 13.03 10.46
CA TYR A 10 -1.96 13.70 11.75
C TYR A 10 -1.76 12.75 12.92
N ILE A 11 -0.99 13.16 13.94
CA ILE A 11 -0.57 12.30 15.07
C ILE A 11 -1.74 11.62 15.77
N GLU A 12 -2.79 12.36 16.10
CA GLU A 12 -3.94 11.79 16.82
C GLU A 12 -4.74 10.82 15.92
N ASN A 13 -4.82 11.11 14.64
CA ASN A 13 -5.44 10.21 13.68
C ASN A 13 -4.60 8.93 13.47
N ILE A 14 -3.26 9.04 13.45
CA ILE A 14 -2.35 7.88 13.40
C ILE A 14 -2.61 6.96 14.60
N LYS A 15 -2.68 7.51 15.83
CA LYS A 15 -2.97 6.74 17.04
C LYS A 15 -4.33 6.05 16.96
N SER A 16 -5.38 6.81 16.59
CA SER A 16 -6.74 6.27 16.47
C SER A 16 -6.86 5.17 15.42
N VAL A 17 -6.12 5.25 14.31
CA VAL A 17 -6.08 4.18 13.31
C VAL A 17 -5.24 3.00 13.81
N ALA A 18 -4.15 3.25 14.53
CA ALA A 18 -3.32 2.20 15.12
C ALA A 18 -4.09 1.37 16.16
N ASP A 19 -5.00 1.97 16.93
CA ASP A 19 -5.88 1.28 17.87
C ASP A 19 -6.84 0.28 17.19
N LEU A 20 -7.06 0.44 15.88
CA LEU A 20 -7.79 -0.55 15.09
C LEU A 20 -6.92 -1.73 14.66
N ASN A 21 -5.62 -1.70 14.96
CA ASN A 21 -4.63 -2.74 14.67
C ASN A 21 -4.63 -3.20 13.20
N PRO A 22 -4.42 -2.28 12.21
CA PRO A 22 -4.15 -2.69 10.85
C PRO A 22 -2.77 -3.36 10.76
N ASP A 23 -2.49 -4.11 9.69
CA ASP A 23 -1.17 -4.72 9.52
C ASP A 23 -0.10 -3.70 9.10
N TYR A 24 -0.51 -2.66 8.35
CA TYR A 24 0.40 -1.64 7.79
C TYR A 24 -0.18 -0.23 7.92
N LEU A 25 0.70 0.73 8.24
CA LEU A 25 0.44 2.16 8.09
C LEU A 25 1.39 2.76 7.05
N GLY A 26 0.84 3.48 6.07
CA GLY A 26 1.60 4.13 4.99
C GLY A 26 1.79 5.63 5.22
N PHE A 27 3.03 6.11 5.10
CA PHE A 27 3.44 7.50 5.25
C PHE A 27 4.01 7.99 3.92
N ILE A 28 3.40 9.00 3.31
CA ILE A 28 3.77 9.49 1.98
C ILE A 28 4.83 10.59 2.13
N PHE A 29 6.01 10.39 1.54
CA PHE A 29 7.13 11.34 1.54
C PHE A 29 7.29 12.07 0.20
N TYR A 30 6.20 12.21 -0.55
CA TYR A 30 6.17 12.94 -1.82
C TYR A 30 5.63 14.36 -1.59
N GLU A 31 6.43 15.39 -1.90
CA GLU A 31 6.12 16.79 -1.55
C GLU A 31 4.83 17.32 -2.20
N HIS A 32 4.55 16.91 -3.42
CA HIS A 32 3.33 17.33 -4.13
C HIS A 32 2.06 16.62 -3.67
N SER A 33 2.16 15.66 -2.75
CA SER A 33 1.00 15.00 -2.19
C SER A 33 0.34 15.86 -1.11
N GLN A 34 -0.98 16.01 -1.17
CA GLN A 34 -1.76 16.61 -0.07
C GLN A 34 -1.60 15.83 1.26
N ARG A 35 -1.16 14.56 1.16
CA ARG A 35 -0.90 13.64 2.29
C ARG A 35 0.59 13.59 2.65
N ASN A 36 1.41 14.51 2.14
CA ASN A 36 2.84 14.53 2.47
C ASN A 36 3.04 14.56 3.98
N PHE A 37 3.85 13.59 4.46
CA PHE A 37 4.14 13.41 5.87
C PHE A 37 5.45 14.11 6.25
N LYS A 38 5.35 15.11 7.12
CA LYS A 38 6.51 15.88 7.65
C LYS A 38 6.62 15.76 9.18
N GLY A 39 5.71 15.02 9.82
CA GLY A 39 5.60 14.93 11.28
C GLY A 39 6.52 13.90 11.94
N VAL A 40 6.14 13.52 13.14
CA VAL A 40 6.73 12.43 13.92
C VAL A 40 5.75 11.27 13.93
N ILE A 41 6.21 10.06 13.66
CA ILE A 41 5.40 8.85 13.84
C ILE A 41 5.37 8.53 15.34
N PRO A 42 4.19 8.49 15.98
CA PRO A 42 4.09 8.11 17.39
C PRO A 42 4.53 6.65 17.58
N SER A 43 4.76 6.27 18.84
CA SER A 43 4.98 4.85 19.16
C SER A 43 3.78 4.03 18.71
N LEU A 44 4.03 2.97 17.94
CA LEU A 44 3.02 2.08 17.38
C LEU A 44 3.21 0.67 17.95
N PRO A 45 2.14 -0.15 18.05
CA PRO A 45 2.25 -1.56 18.31
C PRO A 45 3.23 -2.24 17.36
N LYS A 46 4.06 -3.17 17.86
CA LYS A 46 5.04 -3.91 17.04
C LYS A 46 4.40 -4.76 15.93
N SER A 47 3.10 -5.06 16.05
CA SER A 47 2.31 -5.76 15.03
C SER A 47 2.08 -4.92 13.77
N ILE A 48 2.19 -3.59 13.87
CA ILE A 48 1.91 -2.66 12.76
C ILE A 48 3.22 -2.26 12.09
N LYS A 49 3.37 -2.65 10.83
CA LYS A 49 4.52 -2.27 10.00
C LYS A 49 4.35 -0.87 9.40
N LYS A 50 5.43 -0.09 9.39
CA LYS A 50 5.50 1.27 8.83
C LYS A 50 6.02 1.22 7.40
N ILE A 51 5.24 1.71 6.44
CA ILE A 51 5.61 1.79 5.03
C ILE A 51 5.88 3.25 4.66
N GLY A 52 7.08 3.55 4.15
CA GLY A 52 7.36 4.83 3.51
C GLY A 52 7.00 4.77 2.02
N VAL A 53 6.22 5.73 1.54
CA VAL A 53 5.84 5.84 0.13
C VAL A 53 6.63 6.96 -0.53
N PHE A 54 7.34 6.63 -1.60
CA PHE A 54 8.24 7.51 -2.33
C PHE A 54 7.86 7.57 -3.81
N VAL A 55 8.18 8.68 -4.47
CA VAL A 55 7.94 8.92 -5.90
C VAL A 55 9.19 9.55 -6.49
N ASN A 56 9.99 8.77 -7.22
CA ASN A 56 11.22 9.20 -7.89
C ASN A 56 12.18 9.97 -6.95
N GLU A 57 12.28 9.52 -5.70
CA GLU A 57 13.13 10.14 -4.69
C GLU A 57 14.58 9.62 -4.81
N GLU A 58 15.57 10.40 -4.42
CA GLU A 58 16.97 9.98 -4.42
C GLU A 58 17.26 8.91 -3.36
N VAL A 59 18.09 7.91 -3.68
CA VAL A 59 18.42 6.80 -2.77
C VAL A 59 18.92 7.28 -1.41
N PRO A 60 19.83 8.28 -1.30
CA PRO A 60 20.29 8.78 0.00
C PRO A 60 19.16 9.34 0.87
N ILE A 61 18.18 10.01 0.24
CA ILE A 61 17.01 10.57 0.95
C ILE A 61 16.11 9.45 1.44
N VAL A 62 15.84 8.43 0.60
CA VAL A 62 15.07 7.24 1.00
C VAL A 62 15.72 6.56 2.20
N LEU A 63 17.04 6.31 2.16
CA LEU A 63 17.82 5.70 3.25
C LEU A 63 17.72 6.54 4.55
N SER A 64 17.84 7.85 4.43
CA SER A 64 17.67 8.77 5.58
C SER A 64 16.27 8.63 6.21
N LYS A 65 15.21 8.54 5.39
CA LYS A 65 13.84 8.37 5.88
C LYS A 65 13.63 7.00 6.51
N ILE A 66 14.16 5.93 5.92
CA ILE A 66 14.11 4.58 6.49
C ILE A 66 14.69 4.59 7.91
N LYS A 67 15.89 5.15 8.07
CA LYS A 67 16.56 5.25 9.37
C LYS A 67 15.80 6.14 10.35
N LYS A 68 15.43 7.36 9.92
CA LYS A 68 14.75 8.34 10.78
C LYS A 68 13.44 7.82 11.34
N TYR A 69 12.61 7.19 10.50
CA TYR A 69 11.27 6.76 10.88
C TYR A 69 11.21 5.26 11.25
N GLN A 70 12.35 4.57 11.17
CA GLN A 70 12.43 3.12 11.42
C GLN A 70 11.38 2.38 10.58
N LEU A 71 11.42 2.60 9.27
CA LEU A 71 10.47 1.99 8.34
C LEU A 71 10.74 0.49 8.19
N ASP A 72 9.66 -0.29 8.10
CA ASP A 72 9.71 -1.74 7.89
C ASP A 72 9.64 -2.09 6.40
N ALA A 73 9.08 -1.18 5.60
CA ALA A 73 8.96 -1.34 4.16
C ALA A 73 9.07 0.00 3.42
N VAL A 74 9.45 -0.07 2.14
CA VAL A 74 9.39 1.05 1.20
C VAL A 74 8.46 0.71 0.05
N GLN A 75 7.66 1.68 -0.36
CA GLN A 75 6.77 1.59 -1.51
C GLN A 75 7.21 2.62 -2.56
N PHE A 76 7.59 2.14 -3.72
CA PHE A 76 7.97 2.96 -4.86
C PHE A 76 6.77 3.17 -5.79
N HIS A 77 6.29 4.40 -5.83
CA HIS A 77 5.10 4.82 -6.57
C HIS A 77 5.43 5.66 -7.81
N GLY A 78 6.70 5.79 -8.12
CA GLY A 78 7.23 6.48 -9.29
C GLY A 78 7.68 5.51 -10.38
N ASP A 79 8.68 5.97 -11.14
CA ASP A 79 9.28 5.22 -12.26
C ASP A 79 10.62 4.59 -11.85
N GLU A 80 10.79 4.32 -10.53
CA GLU A 80 12.01 3.73 -9.97
C GLU A 80 12.33 2.42 -10.69
N SER A 81 13.55 2.37 -11.25
CA SER A 81 14.03 1.25 -12.08
C SER A 81 14.60 0.11 -11.25
N VAL A 82 14.85 -1.04 -11.88
CA VAL A 82 15.55 -2.17 -11.26
C VAL A 82 16.94 -1.79 -10.75
N PRO A 83 17.79 -1.08 -11.52
CA PRO A 83 19.07 -0.58 -11.01
C PRO A 83 18.94 0.28 -9.75
N TYR A 84 17.97 1.18 -9.71
CA TYR A 84 17.68 2.00 -8.52
C TYR A 84 17.36 1.12 -7.29
N ILE A 85 16.51 0.11 -7.46
CA ILE A 85 16.14 -0.80 -6.36
C ILE A 85 17.36 -1.58 -5.88
N ARG A 86 18.20 -2.05 -6.79
CA ARG A 86 19.46 -2.76 -6.46
C ARG A 86 20.44 -1.87 -5.71
N GLU A 87 20.58 -0.61 -6.14
CA GLU A 87 21.40 0.37 -5.45
C GLU A 87 20.92 0.59 -4.01
N LEU A 88 19.63 0.81 -3.80
CA LEU A 88 19.07 0.94 -2.45
C LEU A 88 19.37 -0.30 -1.60
N LYS A 89 19.14 -1.51 -2.13
CA LYS A 89 19.37 -2.77 -1.42
C LYS A 89 20.83 -2.95 -1.03
N SER A 90 21.78 -2.53 -1.88
CA SER A 90 23.21 -2.65 -1.60
C SER A 90 23.69 -1.78 -0.45
N GLN A 91 22.98 -0.69 -0.16
CA GLN A 91 23.31 0.27 0.89
C GLN A 91 22.58 -0.01 2.22
N PHE A 92 21.77 -1.06 2.28
CA PHE A 92 20.99 -1.40 3.46
C PHE A 92 21.32 -2.81 3.95
N SER A 93 21.90 -2.91 5.14
CA SER A 93 22.31 -4.19 5.74
C SER A 93 21.17 -5.00 6.32
N ASN A 94 20.06 -4.35 6.68
CA ASN A 94 18.89 -5.01 7.25
C ASN A 94 17.86 -5.32 6.17
N LYS A 95 17.09 -6.39 6.37
CA LYS A 95 16.00 -6.72 5.44
C LYS A 95 14.88 -5.70 5.57
N ILE A 96 14.64 -4.91 4.50
CA ILE A 96 13.48 -4.05 4.34
C ILE A 96 12.59 -4.60 3.23
N GLU A 97 11.28 -4.63 3.43
CA GLU A 97 10.34 -5.06 2.39
C GLU A 97 10.23 -3.99 1.29
N ILE A 98 10.26 -4.42 0.03
CA ILE A 98 10.14 -3.52 -1.13
C ILE A 98 8.84 -3.81 -1.85
N ILE A 99 8.06 -2.75 -2.06
CA ILE A 99 6.78 -2.77 -2.76
C ILE A 99 6.90 -1.89 -3.99
N LYS A 100 6.69 -2.45 -5.20
CA LYS A 100 6.64 -1.66 -6.44
C LYS A 100 5.21 -1.44 -6.85
N VAL A 101 4.82 -0.19 -7.01
CA VAL A 101 3.49 0.17 -7.51
C VAL A 101 3.44 -0.01 -9.03
N VAL A 102 2.35 -0.59 -9.47
CA VAL A 102 1.99 -0.81 -10.88
C VAL A 102 0.68 -0.09 -11.13
N GLY A 103 0.75 0.97 -11.91
CA GLY A 103 -0.45 1.72 -12.31
C GLY A 103 -1.22 0.95 -13.37
N LEU A 104 -2.47 0.62 -13.08
CA LEU A 104 -3.34 -0.09 -13.99
C LEU A 104 -4.20 0.88 -14.81
N ASN A 105 -4.21 0.64 -16.12
CA ASN A 105 -5.15 1.24 -17.08
C ASN A 105 -6.14 0.17 -17.54
N THR A 106 -6.78 0.41 -18.68
CA THR A 106 -7.67 -0.57 -19.36
C THR A 106 -6.96 -1.85 -19.82
N THR A 107 -5.64 -1.81 -19.96
CA THR A 107 -4.80 -2.96 -20.31
C THR A 107 -3.56 -3.01 -19.42
N VAL A 108 -3.12 -4.20 -19.04
CA VAL A 108 -1.90 -4.43 -18.26
C VAL A 108 -0.93 -5.25 -19.09
N GLN A 109 0.29 -4.74 -19.25
CA GLN A 109 1.41 -5.50 -19.83
C GLN A 109 2.22 -6.10 -18.69
N PHE A 110 1.85 -7.29 -18.25
CA PHE A 110 2.52 -7.96 -17.12
C PHE A 110 3.98 -8.29 -17.40
N GLU A 111 4.38 -8.41 -18.68
CA GLU A 111 5.76 -8.66 -19.10
C GLU A 111 6.72 -7.58 -18.58
N GLN A 112 6.26 -6.35 -18.42
CA GLN A 112 7.06 -5.24 -17.85
C GLN A 112 7.41 -5.47 -16.36
N LEU A 113 6.76 -6.40 -15.68
CA LEU A 113 7.03 -6.73 -14.27
C LEU A 113 8.12 -7.80 -14.12
N ILE A 114 8.43 -8.57 -15.17
CA ILE A 114 9.44 -9.65 -15.15
C ILE A 114 10.78 -9.18 -14.54
N PRO A 115 11.36 -8.02 -14.94
CA PRO A 115 12.62 -7.58 -14.38
C PRO A 115 12.56 -7.27 -12.86
N PHE A 116 11.38 -6.93 -12.36
CA PHE A 116 11.17 -6.58 -10.95
C PHE A 116 10.87 -7.80 -10.07
N GLU A 117 10.46 -8.93 -10.64
CA GLU A 117 9.96 -10.08 -9.87
C GLU A 117 10.94 -10.57 -8.80
N LYS A 118 12.24 -10.60 -9.10
CA LYS A 118 13.28 -11.00 -8.14
C LYS A 118 13.77 -9.88 -7.24
N GLU A 119 13.41 -8.64 -7.55
CA GLU A 119 13.93 -7.46 -6.87
C GLU A 119 13.00 -6.89 -5.82
N VAL A 120 11.70 -7.21 -5.88
CA VAL A 120 10.71 -6.69 -4.93
C VAL A 120 10.06 -7.83 -4.15
N ASP A 121 9.57 -7.54 -2.95
CA ASP A 121 8.84 -8.52 -2.15
C ASP A 121 7.37 -8.59 -2.59
N TYR A 122 6.81 -7.45 -2.98
CA TYR A 122 5.42 -7.32 -3.41
C TYR A 122 5.27 -6.37 -4.58
N PHE A 123 4.25 -6.62 -5.41
CA PHE A 123 3.65 -5.58 -6.24
C PHE A 123 2.50 -4.90 -5.49
N LEU A 124 2.14 -3.70 -5.90
CA LEU A 124 0.90 -3.04 -5.51
C LEU A 124 0.22 -2.54 -6.76
N PHE A 125 -0.99 -3.03 -7.03
CA PHE A 125 -1.79 -2.61 -8.15
C PHE A 125 -2.70 -1.45 -7.75
N ASP A 126 -2.51 -0.29 -8.41
CA ASP A 126 -3.29 0.93 -8.15
C ASP A 126 -3.90 1.46 -9.46
N THR A 127 -5.00 2.17 -9.35
CA THR A 127 -5.63 2.80 -10.53
C THR A 127 -4.76 3.93 -11.06
N LYS A 128 -4.40 3.89 -12.34
CA LYS A 128 -3.70 4.99 -12.99
C LYS A 128 -4.69 6.15 -13.24
N GLY A 129 -4.58 7.20 -12.45
CA GLY A 129 -5.34 8.44 -12.60
C GLY A 129 -4.44 9.61 -12.99
N LYS A 130 -5.02 10.82 -13.12
CA LYS A 130 -4.25 12.05 -13.41
C LYS A 130 -3.16 12.35 -12.38
N ASN A 131 -3.36 11.95 -11.12
CA ASN A 131 -2.39 12.12 -10.04
C ASN A 131 -1.81 10.78 -9.60
N ARG A 132 -0.55 10.75 -9.17
CA ARG A 132 0.07 9.56 -8.57
C ARG A 132 -0.51 9.32 -7.17
N GLY A 133 -1.50 8.40 -7.12
CA GLY A 133 -2.24 8.01 -5.91
C GLY A 133 -3.44 8.90 -5.54
N GLY A 134 -4.42 8.31 -4.85
CA GLY A 134 -5.56 9.02 -4.27
C GLY A 134 -6.63 9.49 -5.25
N ASN A 135 -6.67 8.98 -6.47
CA ASN A 135 -7.64 9.39 -7.50
C ASN A 135 -9.08 8.93 -7.21
N GLY A 136 -9.27 7.94 -6.33
CA GLY A 136 -10.58 7.42 -5.94
C GLY A 136 -11.40 6.76 -7.05
N ILE A 137 -10.81 6.57 -8.24
CA ILE A 137 -11.43 5.91 -9.38
C ILE A 137 -11.19 4.40 -9.23
N LYS A 138 -12.22 3.60 -9.41
CA LYS A 138 -12.11 2.15 -9.50
C LYS A 138 -11.71 1.76 -10.92
N PHE A 139 -10.81 0.80 -11.04
CA PHE A 139 -10.62 0.07 -12.28
C PHE A 139 -11.29 -1.31 -12.19
N ASP A 140 -11.47 -1.94 -13.31
CA ASP A 140 -12.00 -3.30 -13.35
C ASP A 140 -10.92 -4.29 -12.91
N TRP A 141 -11.04 -4.79 -11.69
CA TRP A 141 -10.09 -5.76 -11.11
C TRP A 141 -10.07 -7.11 -11.85
N SER A 142 -11.05 -7.37 -12.72
CA SER A 142 -11.06 -8.58 -13.56
C SER A 142 -9.81 -8.68 -14.45
N ILE A 143 -9.19 -7.55 -14.77
CA ILE A 143 -7.94 -7.47 -15.53
C ILE A 143 -6.79 -8.23 -14.85
N LEU A 144 -6.83 -8.35 -13.50
CA LEU A 144 -5.83 -9.09 -12.72
C LEU A 144 -5.98 -10.61 -12.88
N LYS A 145 -7.06 -11.14 -13.46
CA LYS A 145 -7.19 -12.58 -13.74
C LYS A 145 -6.09 -13.11 -14.67
N GLY A 146 -5.50 -12.22 -15.49
CA GLY A 146 -4.35 -12.54 -16.33
C GLY A 146 -2.99 -12.42 -15.65
N TYR A 147 -2.92 -12.13 -14.34
CA TYR A 147 -1.65 -12.02 -13.59
C TYR A 147 -0.89 -13.34 -13.60
N PRO A 148 0.31 -13.41 -14.26
CA PRO A 148 0.98 -14.67 -14.54
C PRO A 148 1.95 -15.12 -13.42
N PHE A 149 2.16 -14.30 -12.40
CA PHE A 149 3.17 -14.56 -11.37
C PHE A 149 2.56 -15.14 -10.09
N THR A 150 3.38 -15.85 -9.32
CA THR A 150 3.06 -16.25 -7.94
C THR A 150 3.42 -15.18 -6.90
N LYS A 151 4.10 -14.10 -7.34
CA LYS A 151 4.48 -12.98 -6.48
C LYS A 151 3.26 -12.37 -5.81
N PRO A 152 3.20 -12.32 -4.45
CA PRO A 152 2.07 -11.73 -3.77
C PRO A 152 1.99 -10.22 -4.00
N PHE A 153 0.77 -9.68 -3.95
CA PHE A 153 0.56 -8.26 -4.20
C PHE A 153 -0.47 -7.61 -3.27
N PHE A 154 -0.36 -6.30 -3.15
CA PHE A 154 -1.35 -5.43 -2.53
C PHE A 154 -2.36 -4.99 -3.58
N LEU A 155 -3.63 -5.08 -3.25
CA LEU A 155 -4.71 -4.55 -4.08
C LEU A 155 -5.11 -3.18 -3.58
N SER A 156 -5.05 -2.19 -4.47
CA SER A 156 -5.45 -0.80 -4.26
C SER A 156 -6.38 -0.33 -5.37
N GLY A 157 -6.59 0.97 -5.52
CA GLY A 157 -7.35 1.55 -6.61
C GLY A 157 -8.81 1.80 -6.31
N GLY A 158 -9.09 2.90 -5.59
CA GLY A 158 -10.45 3.40 -5.36
C GLY A 158 -11.32 2.52 -4.46
N ILE A 159 -10.72 1.64 -3.65
CA ILE A 159 -11.44 0.82 -2.67
C ILE A 159 -12.13 1.73 -1.66
N GLY A 160 -13.41 1.52 -1.46
CA GLY A 160 -14.25 2.27 -0.53
C GLY A 160 -14.85 1.41 0.58
N PRO A 161 -15.52 2.04 1.56
CA PRO A 161 -16.09 1.34 2.72
C PRO A 161 -17.13 0.27 2.39
N ASN A 162 -17.74 0.34 1.21
CA ASN A 162 -18.78 -0.59 0.77
C ASN A 162 -18.26 -1.69 -0.18
N ASP A 163 -16.94 -1.79 -0.39
CA ASP A 163 -16.35 -2.68 -1.38
C ASP A 163 -15.92 -4.03 -0.82
N VAL A 164 -16.28 -4.38 0.42
CA VAL A 164 -15.90 -5.65 1.05
C VAL A 164 -16.32 -6.86 0.20
N GLU A 165 -17.54 -6.86 -0.36
CA GLU A 165 -18.01 -7.96 -1.23
C GLU A 165 -17.19 -8.06 -2.52
N LEU A 166 -16.82 -6.95 -3.13
CA LEU A 166 -15.94 -6.95 -4.32
C LEU A 166 -14.56 -7.51 -3.99
N VAL A 167 -14.00 -7.13 -2.83
CA VAL A 167 -12.72 -7.66 -2.34
C VAL A 167 -12.79 -9.16 -2.09
N LYS A 168 -13.92 -9.68 -1.58
CA LYS A 168 -14.16 -11.11 -1.42
C LYS A 168 -14.20 -11.82 -2.78
N ASN A 169 -14.99 -11.29 -3.71
CA ASN A 169 -15.16 -11.89 -5.03
C ASN A 169 -13.84 -12.02 -5.78
N ILE A 170 -12.94 -11.04 -5.66
CA ILE A 170 -11.63 -11.16 -6.28
C ILE A 170 -10.72 -12.16 -5.54
N LYS A 171 -10.84 -12.29 -4.22
CA LYS A 171 -10.05 -13.25 -3.45
C LYS A 171 -10.31 -14.69 -3.86
N VAL A 172 -11.57 -15.06 -4.15
CA VAL A 172 -11.92 -16.43 -4.56
C VAL A 172 -11.42 -16.81 -5.95
N THR A 173 -10.84 -15.88 -6.70
CA THR A 173 -10.24 -16.16 -8.02
C THR A 173 -8.88 -16.87 -7.95
N GLY A 174 -8.34 -17.11 -6.74
CA GLY A 174 -7.03 -17.74 -6.55
C GLY A 174 -5.82 -16.82 -6.76
N LEU A 175 -6.04 -15.52 -6.99
CA LEU A 175 -4.96 -14.55 -7.13
C LEU A 175 -4.18 -14.40 -5.80
N PRO A 176 -2.84 -14.22 -5.85
CA PRO A 176 -1.99 -14.10 -4.66
C PRO A 176 -2.12 -12.72 -3.98
N ILE A 177 -3.36 -12.35 -3.62
CA ILE A 177 -3.65 -11.09 -2.92
C ILE A 177 -3.18 -11.21 -1.48
N TYR A 178 -2.17 -10.43 -1.14
CA TYR A 178 -1.56 -10.40 0.18
C TYR A 178 -2.28 -9.43 1.12
N ALA A 179 -2.53 -8.21 0.65
CA ALA A 179 -3.15 -7.16 1.45
C ALA A 179 -4.07 -6.28 0.61
N ILE A 180 -5.00 -5.60 1.30
CA ILE A 180 -5.82 -4.54 0.75
C ILE A 180 -5.24 -3.21 1.20
N ASP A 181 -5.04 -2.27 0.26
CA ASP A 181 -4.56 -0.92 0.53
C ASP A 181 -5.69 0.11 0.39
N ILE A 182 -6.05 0.74 1.48
CA ILE A 182 -7.09 1.77 1.55
C ILE A 182 -6.50 3.15 1.79
N ASN A 183 -7.09 4.20 1.18
CA ASN A 183 -6.63 5.57 1.33
C ASN A 183 -7.78 6.58 1.27
N SER A 184 -7.96 7.29 0.14
CA SER A 184 -8.76 8.51 0.00
C SER A 184 -10.25 8.35 0.31
N LYS A 185 -10.87 7.20 -0.01
CA LYS A 185 -12.30 6.95 0.28
C LYS A 185 -12.61 6.81 1.77
N PHE A 186 -11.58 6.63 2.59
CA PHE A 186 -11.68 6.49 4.04
C PHE A 186 -11.30 7.78 4.78
N GLU A 187 -11.27 8.91 4.12
CA GLU A 187 -10.88 10.19 4.71
C GLU A 187 -12.07 11.14 4.87
N ASP A 188 -11.97 12.04 5.84
CA ASP A 188 -12.81 13.23 5.96
C ASP A 188 -12.13 14.43 5.27
N LYS A 189 -10.81 14.49 5.32
CA LYS A 189 -9.93 15.38 4.54
C LYS A 189 -8.60 14.67 4.25
N PRO A 190 -7.81 15.10 3.26
CA PRO A 190 -6.55 14.45 2.91
C PRO A 190 -5.62 14.24 4.11
N GLY A 191 -5.31 12.97 4.40
CA GLY A 191 -4.45 12.56 5.52
C GLY A 191 -5.17 12.37 6.85
N ASP A 192 -6.49 12.59 6.93
CA ASP A 192 -7.32 12.42 8.13
C ASP A 192 -8.34 11.32 7.92
N LYS A 193 -8.05 10.11 8.42
CA LYS A 193 -8.91 8.95 8.21
C LYS A 193 -10.16 9.02 9.08
N ASN A 194 -11.31 8.75 8.48
CA ASN A 194 -12.55 8.53 9.20
C ASN A 194 -12.49 7.18 9.92
N ILE A 195 -12.33 7.23 11.23
CA ILE A 195 -12.10 6.03 12.07
C ILE A 195 -13.27 5.04 11.98
N ASN A 196 -14.50 5.54 11.88
CA ASN A 196 -15.69 4.68 11.80
C ASN A 196 -15.73 3.93 10.46
N LYS A 197 -15.37 4.58 9.34
CA LYS A 197 -15.27 3.92 8.03
C LYS A 197 -14.20 2.83 8.05
N VAL A 198 -13.00 3.13 8.58
CA VAL A 198 -11.91 2.15 8.68
C VAL A 198 -12.30 0.98 9.56
N ARG A 199 -12.86 1.24 10.76
CA ARG A 199 -13.31 0.21 11.71
C ARG A 199 -14.35 -0.71 11.08
N LYS A 200 -15.40 -0.15 10.46
CA LYS A 200 -16.47 -0.93 9.81
C LYS A 200 -15.89 -1.85 8.74
N PHE A 201 -15.06 -1.31 7.85
CA PHE A 201 -14.44 -2.05 6.76
C PHE A 201 -13.55 -3.19 7.28
N LYS A 202 -12.68 -2.88 8.26
CA LYS A 202 -11.78 -3.87 8.87
C LYS A 202 -12.57 -5.01 9.53
N ASN A 203 -13.59 -4.68 10.33
CA ASN A 203 -14.40 -5.70 11.01
C ASN A 203 -15.10 -6.62 10.00
N GLN A 204 -15.63 -6.08 8.91
CA GLN A 204 -16.24 -6.88 7.85
C GLN A 204 -15.20 -7.77 7.14
N LEU A 205 -13.99 -7.26 6.91
CA LEU A 205 -12.90 -8.00 6.30
C LEU A 205 -12.44 -9.17 7.20
N ASP A 206 -12.31 -8.95 8.51
CA ASP A 206 -11.87 -9.93 9.51
C ASP A 206 -12.93 -11.02 9.78
N TYR A 207 -14.20 -10.64 9.82
CA TYR A 207 -15.33 -11.58 10.03
C TYR A 207 -15.35 -12.67 8.94
N GLU A 208 -15.13 -12.27 7.71
CA GLU A 208 -15.18 -13.18 6.56
C GLU A 208 -13.97 -14.13 6.46
N ILE A 209 -12.81 -13.71 6.97
CA ILE A 209 -11.64 -14.60 7.07
C ILE A 209 -11.96 -15.78 8.01
N LYS A 210 -12.66 -15.53 9.12
CA LYS A 210 -13.04 -16.57 10.09
C LYS A 210 -14.05 -17.57 9.54
N ILE A 211 -14.97 -17.15 8.67
CA ILE A 211 -15.95 -18.04 8.04
C ILE A 211 -15.28 -18.93 6.98
N SER A 212 -14.38 -18.37 6.17
CA SER A 212 -13.67 -19.10 5.11
C SER A 212 -12.63 -20.11 5.64
N SER A 213 -12.32 -20.08 6.94
CA SER A 213 -11.33 -20.94 7.61
C SER A 213 -11.99 -22.13 8.37
N ARG A 214 -13.30 -22.24 8.30
CA ARG A 214 -14.10 -23.34 8.84
C ARG A 214 -14.62 -24.23 7.71
#